data_ed3caacb40a958d2a83728cc8a039c2b
#
_entry.id   ed3caacb40a958d2a83728cc8a039c2b
#
_cell.length_a   1.000
_cell.length_b   1.000
_cell.length_c   1.000
_cell.angle_alpha   90.00
_cell.angle_beta   90.00
_cell.angle_gamma   90.00
#
_symmetry.space_group_name_H-M   'P 1'
#
loop_
_entity.id
_entity.type
_entity.pdbx_description
1 polymer ?
#
loop_
_entity_poly.entity_id
_entity_poly.type
_entity_poly.pdbx_seq_one_letter_code
_entity_poly.pdbx_strand_id
1 'polypeptide(L)'
;MAISTCPNDTFAFHGILDRKVDFLGLDFEIELLDIQQLNVGLFQDRFEVAKASFHAAAVLSERTLVLPSGSALGFGVGPLLLSAKEGASPDNALTSPGCTRTLCPGEFTTAAMLFQLFYGEAIGLKKTRVAHQLFSEIMPSLKERSADFGVCIHEGRFTWAEEGLFLVEDLGTRWERETGVPLP
;
A
#
# COMPACT_ATOMS: atom_id res chain seq x y z
N MET A 1 -18.95 -0.83 -9.94
CA MET A 1 -18.02 0.04 -9.18
C MET A 1 -17.36 -0.76 -8.09
N ALA A 2 -16.08 -0.55 -7.83
CA ALA A 2 -15.38 -1.25 -6.75
C ALA A 2 -14.57 -0.28 -5.88
N ILE A 3 -14.65 -0.39 -4.55
CA ILE A 3 -13.94 0.46 -3.60
C ILE A 3 -13.28 -0.39 -2.51
N SER A 4 -12.32 0.23 -1.80
CA SER A 4 -11.59 -0.47 -0.76
C SER A 4 -12.44 -0.66 0.51
N THR A 5 -12.15 -1.74 1.24
CA THR A 5 -12.67 -1.96 2.61
C THR A 5 -12.05 -1.03 3.64
N CYS A 6 -11.08 -0.20 3.26
CA CYS A 6 -10.42 0.76 4.14
C CYS A 6 -11.43 1.74 4.75
N PRO A 7 -11.35 2.08 6.04
CA PRO A 7 -12.21 3.05 6.69
C PRO A 7 -12.29 4.41 5.99
N ASN A 8 -11.19 4.87 5.39
CA ASN A 8 -11.17 6.13 4.64
C ASN A 8 -12.10 6.08 3.42
N ASP A 9 -12.08 4.97 2.68
CA ASP A 9 -12.90 4.81 1.48
C ASP A 9 -14.36 4.59 1.85
N THR A 10 -14.66 3.71 2.81
CA THR A 10 -16.03 3.47 3.25
C THR A 10 -16.67 4.72 3.85
N PHE A 11 -15.90 5.59 4.51
CA PHE A 11 -16.36 6.88 4.96
C PHE A 11 -16.62 7.84 3.80
N ALA A 12 -15.66 8.00 2.89
CA ALA A 12 -15.77 8.93 1.76
C ALA A 12 -16.93 8.56 0.80
N PHE A 13 -17.17 7.28 0.59
CA PHE A 13 -18.22 6.76 -0.29
C PHE A 13 -19.51 6.36 0.44
N HIS A 14 -19.64 6.67 1.73
CA HIS A 14 -20.81 6.31 2.54
C HIS A 14 -22.15 6.71 1.88
N GLY A 15 -22.23 7.91 1.30
CA GLY A 15 -23.45 8.40 0.65
C GLY A 15 -23.89 7.50 -0.54
N ILE A 16 -22.92 6.94 -1.28
CA ILE A 16 -23.18 6.02 -2.38
C ILE A 16 -23.53 4.62 -1.83
N LEU A 17 -22.76 4.13 -0.86
CA LEU A 17 -22.99 2.83 -0.24
C LEU A 17 -24.37 2.70 0.37
N ASP A 18 -24.82 3.73 1.09
CA ASP A 18 -26.12 3.77 1.76
C ASP A 18 -27.26 4.31 0.89
N ARG A 19 -26.98 4.56 -0.40
CA ARG A 19 -27.95 5.14 -1.35
C ARG A 19 -28.61 6.44 -0.85
N LYS A 20 -27.82 7.28 -0.16
CA LYS A 20 -28.26 8.55 0.42
C LYS A 20 -28.07 9.77 -0.50
N VAL A 21 -27.52 9.55 -1.67
CA VAL A 21 -27.27 10.59 -2.69
C VAL A 21 -28.04 10.27 -3.97
N ASP A 22 -28.36 11.29 -4.73
CA ASP A 22 -28.96 11.11 -6.05
C ASP A 22 -27.92 10.58 -7.04
N PHE A 23 -28.21 9.45 -7.66
CA PHE A 23 -27.31 8.81 -8.62
C PHE A 23 -27.49 9.35 -10.06
N LEU A 24 -28.33 10.35 -10.26
CA LEU A 24 -28.57 11.01 -11.55
C LEU A 24 -28.92 10.02 -12.68
N GLY A 25 -29.65 8.95 -12.34
CA GLY A 25 -30.07 7.90 -13.29
C GLY A 25 -29.02 6.79 -13.51
N LEU A 26 -27.89 6.83 -12.82
CA LEU A 26 -26.94 5.71 -12.81
C LEU A 26 -27.38 4.63 -11.83
N ASP A 27 -27.06 3.39 -12.13
CA ASP A 27 -27.21 2.27 -11.19
C ASP A 27 -25.85 1.68 -10.88
N PHE A 28 -25.55 1.49 -9.60
CA PHE A 28 -24.25 0.99 -9.12
C PHE A 28 -24.41 -0.38 -8.46
N GLU A 29 -23.75 -1.38 -9.02
CA GLU A 29 -23.35 -2.56 -8.28
C GLU A 29 -22.00 -2.26 -7.63
N ILE A 30 -21.92 -2.37 -6.28
CA ILE A 30 -20.73 -1.97 -5.52
C ILE A 30 -20.09 -3.19 -4.87
N GLU A 31 -18.80 -3.41 -5.16
CA GLU A 31 -17.98 -4.42 -4.49
C GLU A 31 -17.00 -3.75 -3.52
N LEU A 32 -16.85 -4.34 -2.32
CA LEU A 32 -15.85 -3.96 -1.33
C LEU A 32 -14.71 -4.98 -1.35
N LEU A 33 -13.51 -4.55 -1.73
CA LEU A 33 -12.36 -5.41 -1.97
C LEU A 33 -11.10 -4.83 -1.32
N ASP A 34 -10.09 -5.67 -1.13
CA ASP A 34 -8.74 -5.20 -0.78
C ASP A 34 -8.11 -4.41 -1.95
N ILE A 35 -7.21 -3.47 -1.62
CA ILE A 35 -6.58 -2.59 -2.63
C ILE A 35 -5.81 -3.37 -3.69
N GLN A 36 -5.20 -4.50 -3.34
CA GLN A 36 -4.50 -5.33 -4.33
C GLN A 36 -5.49 -6.02 -5.27
N GLN A 37 -6.62 -6.50 -4.76
CA GLN A 37 -7.69 -7.08 -5.58
C GLN A 37 -8.30 -6.06 -6.52
N LEU A 38 -8.46 -4.80 -6.06
CA LEU A 38 -8.91 -3.68 -6.89
C LEU A 38 -7.92 -3.40 -8.03
N ASN A 39 -6.63 -3.28 -7.69
CA ASN A 39 -5.59 -3.05 -8.70
C ASN A 39 -5.56 -4.17 -9.74
N VAL A 40 -5.55 -5.43 -9.31
CA VAL A 40 -5.59 -6.59 -10.23
C VAL A 40 -6.85 -6.60 -11.10
N GLY A 41 -8.01 -6.31 -10.50
CA GLY A 41 -9.27 -6.23 -11.23
C GLY A 41 -9.29 -5.15 -12.32
N LEU A 42 -8.64 -4.00 -12.07
CA LEU A 42 -8.47 -2.94 -13.07
C LEU A 42 -7.56 -3.39 -14.24
N PHE A 43 -6.47 -4.11 -13.96
CA PHE A 43 -5.62 -4.69 -15.02
C PHE A 43 -6.37 -5.71 -15.90
N GLN A 44 -7.40 -6.34 -15.33
CA GLN A 44 -8.24 -7.33 -16.00
C GLN A 44 -9.51 -6.74 -16.62
N ASP A 45 -9.66 -5.41 -16.63
CA ASP A 45 -10.85 -4.68 -17.12
C ASP A 45 -12.16 -5.16 -16.44
N ARG A 46 -12.10 -5.55 -15.17
CA ARG A 46 -13.23 -6.09 -14.40
C ARG A 46 -14.22 -5.01 -13.99
N PHE A 47 -13.78 -3.76 -13.83
CA PHE A 47 -14.56 -2.67 -13.29
C PHE A 47 -14.60 -1.47 -14.22
N GLU A 48 -15.77 -0.86 -14.39
CA GLU A 48 -15.92 0.43 -15.07
C GLU A 48 -15.37 1.59 -14.23
N VAL A 49 -15.55 1.52 -12.91
CA VAL A 49 -15.05 2.49 -11.94
C VAL A 49 -14.49 1.75 -10.74
N ALA A 50 -13.27 2.05 -10.35
CA ALA A 50 -12.69 1.46 -9.13
C ALA A 50 -11.74 2.40 -8.43
N LYS A 51 -11.60 2.20 -7.13
CA LYS A 51 -10.48 2.74 -6.36
C LYS A 51 -9.20 2.05 -6.80
N ALA A 52 -8.13 2.82 -6.93
CA ALA A 52 -6.82 2.31 -7.33
C ALA A 52 -5.72 2.93 -6.49
N SER A 53 -4.62 2.20 -6.35
CA SER A 53 -3.37 2.81 -5.91
C SER A 53 -2.82 3.74 -7.01
N PHE A 54 -2.16 4.82 -6.64
CA PHE A 54 -1.55 5.73 -7.63
C PHE A 54 -0.51 5.03 -8.50
N HIS A 55 0.21 4.06 -7.98
CA HIS A 55 1.10 3.22 -8.77
C HIS A 55 0.34 2.48 -9.89
N ALA A 56 -0.76 1.80 -9.54
CA ALA A 56 -1.61 1.13 -10.53
C ALA A 56 -2.20 2.12 -11.54
N ALA A 57 -2.69 3.27 -11.08
CA ALA A 57 -3.23 4.32 -11.94
C ALA A 57 -2.17 4.87 -12.93
N ALA A 58 -0.93 5.05 -12.48
CA ALA A 58 0.17 5.49 -13.34
C ALA A 58 0.49 4.45 -14.43
N VAL A 59 0.55 3.16 -14.07
CA VAL A 59 0.79 2.08 -15.04
C VAL A 59 -0.36 1.94 -16.04
N LEU A 60 -1.60 2.19 -15.61
CA LEU A 60 -2.80 2.11 -16.45
C LEU A 60 -3.17 3.42 -17.15
N SER A 61 -2.32 4.44 -17.08
CA SER A 61 -2.63 5.82 -17.54
C SER A 61 -3.09 5.93 -19.00
N GLU A 62 -2.66 5.01 -19.87
CA GLU A 62 -3.09 4.97 -21.27
C GLU A 62 -4.47 4.31 -21.48
N ARG A 63 -4.97 3.60 -20.46
CA ARG A 63 -6.21 2.79 -20.55
C ARG A 63 -7.31 3.27 -19.62
N THR A 64 -6.98 4.12 -18.66
CA THR A 64 -7.90 4.58 -17.62
C THR A 64 -7.87 6.08 -17.47
N LEU A 65 -8.96 6.64 -16.96
CA LEU A 65 -9.08 8.05 -16.60
C LEU A 65 -9.18 8.17 -15.08
N VAL A 66 -8.29 8.96 -14.49
CA VAL A 66 -8.42 9.33 -13.06
C VAL A 66 -9.52 10.38 -12.92
N LEU A 67 -10.55 10.05 -12.13
CA LEU A 67 -11.65 10.97 -11.86
C LEU A 67 -11.18 12.13 -10.96
N PRO A 68 -11.77 13.33 -11.12
CA PRO A 68 -11.40 14.52 -10.33
C PRO A 68 -11.93 14.48 -8.88
N SER A 69 -12.49 13.35 -8.45
CA SER A 69 -13.07 13.14 -7.13
C SER A 69 -12.71 11.77 -6.57
N GLY A 70 -12.78 11.60 -5.24
CA GLY A 70 -12.53 10.32 -4.58
C GLY A 70 -11.04 10.00 -4.36
N SER A 71 -10.14 10.96 -4.60
CA SER A 71 -8.72 10.82 -4.26
C SER A 71 -8.45 11.20 -2.81
N ALA A 72 -7.42 10.62 -2.22
CA ALA A 72 -6.89 11.01 -0.92
C ALA A 72 -5.40 11.33 -1.06
N LEU A 73 -5.00 12.45 -0.47
CA LEU A 73 -3.61 12.93 -0.40
C LEU A 73 -3.30 13.30 1.05
N GLY A 74 -2.08 13.04 1.50
CA GLY A 74 -1.71 13.43 2.86
C GLY A 74 -0.21 13.57 3.06
N PHE A 75 0.14 14.36 4.09
CA PHE A 75 1.48 14.44 4.64
C PHE A 75 1.53 13.65 5.95
N GLY A 76 2.66 12.97 6.21
CA GLY A 76 2.87 12.22 7.44
C GLY A 76 1.99 10.97 7.59
N VAL A 77 1.40 10.46 6.53
CA VAL A 77 0.45 9.32 6.54
C VAL A 77 0.88 8.16 5.63
N GLY A 78 2.12 8.17 5.16
CA GLY A 78 2.64 7.18 4.24
C GLY A 78 2.92 5.79 4.85
N PRO A 79 3.36 4.84 4.03
CA PRO A 79 3.73 3.50 4.46
C PRO A 79 4.93 3.51 5.40
N LEU A 80 4.96 2.57 6.34
CA LEU A 80 6.09 2.31 7.23
C LEU A 80 6.80 1.02 6.85
N LEU A 81 8.13 1.06 6.83
CA LEU A 81 8.95 -0.14 6.81
C LEU A 81 9.21 -0.57 8.25
N LEU A 82 8.78 -1.76 8.61
CA LEU A 82 8.85 -2.33 9.95
C LEU A 82 9.69 -3.61 9.98
N SER A 83 10.19 -3.95 11.17
CA SER A 83 10.85 -5.22 11.47
C SER A 83 10.47 -5.71 12.88
N ALA A 84 10.55 -7.01 13.11
CA ALA A 84 10.49 -7.59 14.46
C ALA A 84 11.83 -7.53 15.21
N LYS A 85 12.87 -6.96 14.60
CA LYS A 85 14.22 -6.86 15.19
C LYS A 85 14.60 -5.39 15.36
N GLU A 86 14.94 -5.00 16.57
CA GLU A 86 15.44 -3.66 16.87
C GLU A 86 16.76 -3.38 16.12
N GLY A 87 16.88 -2.15 15.59
CA GLY A 87 18.05 -1.73 14.84
C GLY A 87 18.25 -2.45 13.49
N ALA A 88 17.23 -3.16 13.01
CA ALA A 88 17.28 -3.75 11.67
C ALA A 88 17.40 -2.66 10.60
N SER A 89 18.24 -2.91 9.59
CA SER A 89 18.39 -2.03 8.43
C SER A 89 18.45 -2.87 7.17
N PRO A 90 17.73 -2.52 6.12
CA PRO A 90 17.86 -3.17 4.82
C PRO A 90 19.27 -3.10 4.27
N ASP A 91 19.99 -2.01 4.50
CA ASP A 91 21.39 -1.85 4.05
C ASP A 91 22.34 -2.85 4.74
N ASN A 92 22.12 -3.14 6.01
CA ASN A 92 22.89 -4.15 6.75
C ASN A 92 22.54 -5.58 6.31
N ALA A 93 21.36 -5.79 5.78
CA ALA A 93 20.94 -7.08 5.22
C ALA A 93 21.73 -7.47 3.97
N LEU A 94 22.33 -6.49 3.26
CA LEU A 94 23.21 -6.71 2.12
C LEU A 94 24.53 -7.41 2.51
N THR A 95 24.96 -7.27 3.77
CA THR A 95 26.20 -7.84 4.31
C THR A 95 25.99 -9.17 5.02
N SER A 96 24.74 -9.54 5.29
CA SER A 96 24.41 -10.81 5.95
C SER A 96 24.45 -11.98 4.95
N PRO A 97 24.95 -13.15 5.36
CA PRO A 97 24.95 -14.35 4.52
C PRO A 97 23.54 -14.96 4.46
N GLY A 98 22.63 -14.34 3.75
CA GLY A 98 21.25 -14.82 3.59
C GLY A 98 20.42 -13.87 2.72
N CYS A 99 19.36 -14.40 2.14
CA CYS A 99 18.41 -13.60 1.40
C CYS A 99 17.38 -13.05 2.38
N THR A 100 17.27 -11.72 2.53
CA THR A 100 16.21 -11.11 3.32
C THR A 100 14.87 -11.23 2.60
N ARG A 101 13.80 -11.43 3.38
CA ARG A 101 12.43 -11.44 2.88
C ARG A 101 11.70 -10.18 3.35
N THR A 102 11.19 -9.43 2.38
CA THR A 102 10.34 -8.26 2.64
C THR A 102 8.93 -8.52 2.16
N LEU A 103 7.93 -8.22 2.99
CA LEU A 103 6.52 -8.32 2.65
C LEU A 103 5.99 -6.95 2.24
N CYS A 104 5.28 -6.88 1.12
CA CYS A 104 4.57 -5.69 0.65
C CYS A 104 3.08 -5.98 0.47
N PRO A 105 2.21 -4.97 0.62
CA PRO A 105 0.75 -5.17 0.60
C PRO A 105 0.16 -5.47 -0.78
N GLY A 106 0.99 -5.48 -1.81
CA GLY A 106 0.60 -5.81 -3.18
C GLY A 106 1.54 -5.18 -4.20
N GLU A 107 1.71 -5.83 -5.34
CA GLU A 107 2.70 -5.45 -6.38
C GLU A 107 2.47 -4.03 -6.93
N PHE A 108 1.21 -3.67 -7.17
CA PHE A 108 0.85 -2.38 -7.78
C PHE A 108 0.42 -1.33 -6.74
N THR A 109 0.75 -1.54 -5.46
CA THR A 109 0.47 -0.55 -4.42
C THR A 109 1.53 0.54 -4.40
N THR A 110 1.14 1.77 -4.02
CA THR A 110 2.08 2.87 -3.78
C THR A 110 3.14 2.48 -2.75
N ALA A 111 2.76 1.70 -1.75
CA ALA A 111 3.66 1.18 -0.71
C ALA A 111 4.79 0.30 -1.27
N ALA A 112 4.45 -0.64 -2.15
CA ALA A 112 5.45 -1.48 -2.82
C ALA A 112 6.35 -0.66 -3.77
N MET A 113 5.76 0.30 -4.49
CA MET A 113 6.52 1.21 -5.35
C MET A 113 7.57 2.00 -4.56
N LEU A 114 7.19 2.60 -3.42
CA LEU A 114 8.13 3.35 -2.58
C LEU A 114 9.24 2.47 -2.03
N PHE A 115 8.90 1.27 -1.58
CA PHE A 115 9.92 0.32 -1.14
C PHE A 115 10.92 -0.02 -2.26
N GLN A 116 10.42 -0.29 -3.45
CA GLN A 116 11.27 -0.56 -4.61
C GLN A 116 12.11 0.66 -5.03
N LEU A 117 11.53 1.85 -5.01
CA LEU A 117 12.22 3.10 -5.34
C LEU A 117 13.40 3.36 -4.39
N PHE A 118 13.18 3.16 -3.09
CA PHE A 118 14.18 3.51 -2.08
C PHE A 118 15.21 2.41 -1.81
N TYR A 119 14.85 1.16 -2.04
CA TYR A 119 15.66 0.01 -1.67
C TYR A 119 15.94 -0.95 -2.84
N GLY A 120 15.24 -0.83 -3.96
CA GLY A 120 15.35 -1.76 -5.09
C GLY A 120 16.75 -1.82 -5.71
N GLU A 121 17.44 -0.67 -5.83
CA GLU A 121 18.81 -0.62 -6.34
C GLU A 121 19.84 -1.05 -5.30
N ALA A 122 19.70 -0.58 -4.05
CA ALA A 122 20.60 -0.90 -2.95
C ALA A 122 20.60 -2.40 -2.61
N ILE A 123 19.44 -3.02 -2.72
CA ILE A 123 19.24 -4.44 -2.41
C ILE A 123 19.67 -5.32 -3.61
N GLY A 124 19.94 -4.72 -4.76
CA GLY A 124 20.22 -5.43 -6.03
C GLY A 124 19.29 -6.63 -6.14
N LEU A 125 18.34 -6.63 -7.01
CA LEU A 125 17.21 -7.58 -7.20
C LEU A 125 17.51 -9.09 -6.95
N LYS A 126 18.74 -9.43 -6.61
CA LYS A 126 19.22 -10.81 -6.36
C LYS A 126 19.29 -11.20 -4.87
N LYS A 127 19.15 -10.27 -3.91
CA LYS A 127 19.38 -10.55 -2.47
C LYS A 127 18.16 -10.34 -1.59
N THR A 128 17.11 -9.65 -2.03
CA THR A 128 15.84 -9.54 -1.30
C THR A 128 14.74 -10.19 -2.09
N ARG A 129 14.01 -11.10 -1.45
CA ARG A 129 12.77 -11.63 -1.98
C ARG A 129 11.64 -10.73 -1.48
N VAL A 130 11.14 -9.87 -2.36
CA VAL A 130 9.87 -9.20 -2.12
C VAL A 130 8.75 -10.22 -2.35
N ALA A 131 7.90 -10.36 -1.37
CA ALA A 131 6.68 -11.16 -1.47
C ALA A 131 5.47 -10.26 -1.17
N HIS A 132 4.35 -10.56 -1.80
CA HIS A 132 3.12 -9.80 -1.62
C HIS A 132 2.14 -10.59 -0.77
N GLN A 133 1.47 -9.89 0.16
CA GLN A 133 0.54 -10.48 1.12
C GLN A 133 -0.53 -9.45 1.46
N LEU A 134 -1.68 -9.89 1.96
CA LEU A 134 -2.70 -8.97 2.47
C LEU A 134 -2.11 -8.07 3.55
N PHE A 135 -2.42 -6.79 3.51
CA PHE A 135 -1.82 -5.82 4.43
C PHE A 135 -2.04 -6.18 5.91
N SER A 136 -3.20 -6.75 6.24
CA SER A 136 -3.55 -7.20 7.60
C SER A 136 -2.71 -8.37 8.12
N GLU A 137 -2.05 -9.12 7.23
CA GLU A 137 -1.23 -10.28 7.59
C GLU A 137 0.25 -9.94 7.73
N ILE A 138 0.68 -8.74 7.32
CA ILE A 138 2.10 -8.35 7.31
C ILE A 138 2.66 -8.28 8.73
N MET A 139 1.99 -7.56 9.65
CA MET A 139 2.45 -7.47 11.04
C MET A 139 2.44 -8.82 11.77
N PRO A 140 1.40 -9.66 11.68
CA PRO A 140 1.47 -11.04 12.18
C PRO A 140 2.67 -11.82 11.65
N SER A 141 2.94 -11.77 10.34
CA SER A 141 4.08 -12.44 9.73
C SER A 141 5.43 -11.96 10.25
N LEU A 142 5.58 -10.67 10.54
CA LEU A 142 6.79 -10.13 11.18
C LEU A 142 6.95 -10.66 12.60
N LYS A 143 5.88 -10.70 13.40
CA LYS A 143 5.90 -11.25 14.76
C LYS A 143 6.28 -12.72 14.80
N GLU A 144 5.82 -13.49 13.84
CA GLU A 144 6.18 -14.90 13.63
C GLU A 144 7.58 -15.09 13.05
N ARG A 145 8.27 -13.99 12.71
CA ARG A 145 9.60 -14.00 12.08
C ARG A 145 9.65 -14.77 10.76
N SER A 146 8.54 -14.82 10.04
CA SER A 146 8.46 -15.42 8.71
C SER A 146 9.00 -14.48 7.62
N ALA A 147 9.23 -13.20 7.97
CA ALA A 147 9.88 -12.19 7.14
C ALA A 147 10.77 -11.28 8.00
N ASP A 148 11.77 -10.65 7.38
CA ASP A 148 12.70 -9.74 8.03
C ASP A 148 12.14 -8.32 8.09
N PHE A 149 11.44 -7.92 7.03
CA PHE A 149 10.83 -6.61 6.87
C PHE A 149 9.41 -6.70 6.34
N GLY A 150 8.60 -5.70 6.68
CA GLY A 150 7.24 -5.55 6.15
C GLY A 150 6.88 -4.10 5.92
N VAL A 151 6.25 -3.82 4.78
CA VAL A 151 5.72 -2.49 4.47
C VAL A 151 4.27 -2.42 4.92
N CYS A 152 4.02 -1.69 6.00
CA CYS A 152 2.71 -1.57 6.62
C CYS A 152 2.02 -0.27 6.20
N ILE A 153 0.71 -0.35 6.01
CA ILE A 153 -0.16 0.73 5.58
C ILE A 153 -1.37 0.85 6.52
N HIS A 154 -2.20 1.84 6.28
CA HIS A 154 -3.46 2.06 7.00
C HIS A 154 -3.26 2.17 8.53
N GLU A 155 -4.12 1.54 9.31
CA GLU A 155 -4.10 1.55 10.78
C GLU A 155 -2.82 0.96 11.38
N GLY A 156 -2.12 0.10 10.66
CA GLY A 156 -0.83 -0.43 11.07
C GLY A 156 0.22 0.66 11.36
N ARG A 157 0.05 1.86 10.76
CA ARG A 157 0.87 3.02 11.05
C ARG A 157 0.77 3.49 12.51
N PHE A 158 -0.32 3.23 13.17
CA PHE A 158 -0.60 3.70 14.52
C PHE A 158 -0.42 2.62 15.59
N THR A 159 -0.47 1.35 15.23
CA THR A 159 -0.50 0.22 16.17
C THR A 159 0.78 -0.60 16.24
N TRP A 160 1.72 -0.42 15.31
CA TRP A 160 2.94 -1.25 15.21
C TRP A 160 3.76 -1.31 16.50
N ALA A 161 3.85 -0.21 17.26
CA ALA A 161 4.63 -0.16 18.49
C ALA A 161 3.99 -1.01 19.60
N GLU A 162 2.65 -1.00 19.69
CA GLU A 162 1.89 -1.83 20.63
C GLU A 162 2.00 -3.32 20.28
N GLU A 163 2.22 -3.62 19.00
CA GLU A 163 2.43 -4.97 18.48
C GLU A 163 3.89 -5.48 18.70
N GLY A 164 4.75 -4.67 19.33
CA GLY A 164 6.13 -5.03 19.63
C GLY A 164 7.05 -5.07 18.39
N LEU A 165 6.70 -4.32 17.36
CA LEU A 165 7.52 -4.14 16.16
C LEU A 165 8.38 -2.87 16.28
N PHE A 166 9.35 -2.74 15.40
CA PHE A 166 10.29 -1.62 15.36
C PHE A 166 10.19 -0.91 14.02
N LEU A 167 10.17 0.43 14.07
CA LEU A 167 10.23 1.27 12.89
C LEU A 167 11.65 1.23 12.31
N VAL A 168 11.75 0.84 11.04
CA VAL A 168 12.99 0.90 10.27
C VAL A 168 13.07 2.23 9.54
N GLU A 169 12.03 2.57 8.78
CA GLU A 169 11.90 3.86 8.08
C GLU A 169 10.43 4.21 7.82
N ASP A 170 10.12 5.49 7.89
CA ASP A 170 8.88 6.06 7.36
C ASP A 170 9.07 6.43 5.88
N LEU A 171 8.56 5.58 4.98
CA LEU A 171 8.73 5.76 3.54
C LEU A 171 7.96 6.98 3.02
N GLY A 172 6.86 7.33 3.67
CA GLY A 172 6.10 8.53 3.34
C GLY A 172 6.89 9.81 3.68
N THR A 173 7.42 9.88 4.89
CA THR A 173 8.27 11.02 5.32
C THR A 173 9.52 11.15 4.44
N ARG A 174 10.11 10.03 4.03
CA ARG A 174 11.24 10.04 3.09
C ARG A 174 10.82 10.62 1.74
N TRP A 175 9.71 10.15 1.18
CA TRP A 175 9.15 10.69 -0.06
C TRP A 175 8.92 12.19 0.00
N GLU A 176 8.23 12.66 1.05
CA GLU A 176 7.93 14.07 1.26
C GLU A 176 9.19 14.92 1.35
N ARG A 177 10.21 14.43 2.05
CA ARG A 177 11.51 15.12 2.18
C ARG A 177 12.24 15.21 0.84
N GLU A 178 12.22 14.16 0.02
CA GLU A 178 12.97 14.10 -1.23
C GLU A 178 12.24 14.80 -2.39
N THR A 179 10.91 14.86 -2.36
CA THR A 179 10.11 15.40 -3.47
C THR A 179 9.40 16.70 -3.16
N GLY A 180 9.14 17.01 -1.90
CA GLY A 180 8.35 18.18 -1.47
C GLY A 180 6.85 18.05 -1.72
N VAL A 181 6.35 16.88 -2.12
CA VAL A 181 4.92 16.66 -2.42
C VAL A 181 4.28 15.64 -1.48
N PRO A 182 2.95 15.76 -1.22
CA PRO A 182 2.23 14.78 -0.42
C PRO A 182 2.22 13.42 -1.09
N LEU A 183 1.98 12.39 -0.30
CA LEU A 183 1.77 11.04 -0.79
C LEU A 183 0.30 10.84 -1.14
N PRO A 184 0.00 10.29 -2.33
CA PRO A 184 -1.36 9.93 -2.72
C PRO A 184 -1.84 8.62 -2.09
#